data_e46d527376887e4ac690ac177b3f6fde
#
_entry.id   e46d527376887e4ac690ac177b3f6fde
#
_cell.length_a   1.000
_cell.length_b   1.000
_cell.length_c   1.000
_cell.angle_alpha   90.00
_cell.angle_beta   90.00
_cell.angle_gamma   90.00
#
_symmetry.space_group_name_H-M   'P 1'
#
loop_
_entity.id
_entity.type
_entity.pdbx_description
1 polymer ?
#
loop_
_entity_poly.entity_id
_entity_poly.type
_entity_poly.pdbx_seq_one_letter_code
_entity_poly.pdbx_strand_id
1 'polypeptide(L)'
;MNIYEELTARGLIADGLAAVLPHARACRMPLAIEPLHPMYAADRACVNTLEQALDLCDALGTGVGVAIDVYHTWWDPKIRAQIARAGRGGRILAHHICDWLVPTRDLLLDRGMMGDGVIDLKQLRGDIEQAGFRGHQEVEIFSAENWWKRPGAEVIATCVERFRTVC
;
A
#
# COMPACT_ATOMS: atom_id res chain seq x y z
N MET A 1 -13.57 -16.20 -8.99
CA MET A 1 -12.35 -16.97 -8.61
C MET A 1 -12.69 -17.77 -7.37
N ASN A 2 -12.48 -19.07 -7.38
CA ASN A 2 -12.68 -19.91 -6.19
C ASN A 2 -11.39 -19.97 -5.35
N ILE A 3 -11.46 -20.52 -4.12
CA ILE A 3 -10.32 -20.52 -3.19
C ILE A 3 -9.09 -21.27 -3.72
N TYR A 4 -9.29 -22.30 -4.55
CA TYR A 4 -8.20 -23.06 -5.16
C TYR A 4 -7.49 -22.26 -6.24
N GLU A 5 -8.23 -21.52 -7.05
CA GLU A 5 -7.67 -20.61 -8.06
C GLU A 5 -6.87 -19.50 -7.40
N GLU A 6 -7.36 -18.94 -6.31
CA GLU A 6 -6.69 -17.89 -5.55
C GLU A 6 -5.38 -18.39 -4.90
N LEU A 7 -5.40 -19.58 -4.29
CA LEU A 7 -4.20 -20.19 -3.71
C LEU A 7 -3.17 -20.52 -4.80
N THR A 8 -3.61 -21.02 -5.97
CA THR A 8 -2.74 -21.27 -7.11
C THR A 8 -2.12 -19.98 -7.64
N ALA A 9 -2.90 -18.90 -7.78
CA ALA A 9 -2.41 -17.61 -8.24
C ALA A 9 -1.36 -17.03 -7.28
N ARG A 10 -1.58 -17.10 -5.96
CA ARG A 10 -0.57 -16.68 -4.97
C ARG A 10 0.69 -17.56 -5.01
N GLY A 11 0.56 -18.86 -5.29
CA GLY A 11 1.71 -19.73 -5.53
C GLY A 11 2.55 -19.26 -6.72
N LEU A 12 1.93 -18.93 -7.84
CA LEU A 12 2.62 -18.38 -9.02
C LEU A 12 3.32 -17.04 -8.73
N ILE A 13 2.73 -16.18 -7.90
CA ILE A 13 3.39 -14.95 -7.45
C ILE A 13 4.62 -15.28 -6.61
N ALA A 14 4.51 -16.21 -5.66
CA ALA A 14 5.64 -16.63 -4.83
C ALA A 14 6.80 -17.18 -5.68
N ASP A 15 6.50 -18.04 -6.66
CA ASP A 15 7.49 -18.60 -7.58
C ASP A 15 8.16 -17.52 -8.43
N GLY A 16 7.37 -16.58 -8.98
CA GLY A 16 7.88 -15.46 -9.76
C GLY A 16 8.79 -14.55 -8.93
N LEU A 17 8.39 -14.20 -7.71
CA LEU A 17 9.20 -13.42 -6.80
C LEU A 17 10.49 -14.17 -6.41
N ALA A 18 10.41 -15.46 -6.11
CA ALA A 18 11.57 -16.29 -5.80
C ALA A 18 12.59 -16.32 -6.96
N ALA A 19 12.10 -16.35 -8.21
CA ALA A 19 12.97 -16.33 -9.40
C ALA A 19 13.70 -14.97 -9.58
N VAL A 20 13.05 -13.84 -9.29
CA VAL A 20 13.63 -12.50 -9.45
C VAL A 20 14.50 -12.08 -8.26
N LEU A 21 14.21 -12.59 -7.07
CA LEU A 21 14.81 -12.16 -5.81
C LEU A 21 16.36 -12.26 -5.77
N PRO A 22 17.03 -13.26 -6.34
CA PRO A 22 18.50 -13.29 -6.40
C PRO A 22 19.09 -12.10 -7.16
N HIS A 23 18.46 -11.72 -8.27
CA HIS A 23 18.87 -10.53 -9.05
C HIS A 23 18.63 -9.23 -8.27
N ALA A 24 17.47 -9.07 -7.68
CA ALA A 24 17.14 -7.91 -6.84
C ALA A 24 18.14 -7.74 -5.68
N ARG A 25 18.51 -8.83 -5.02
CA ARG A 25 19.55 -8.85 -3.97
C ARG A 25 20.93 -8.42 -4.50
N ALA A 26 21.33 -8.93 -5.66
CA ALA A 26 22.59 -8.55 -6.29
C ALA A 26 22.63 -7.06 -6.63
N CYS A 27 21.52 -6.49 -7.04
CA CYS A 27 21.34 -5.07 -7.30
C CYS A 27 21.14 -4.22 -6.01
N ARG A 28 21.05 -4.84 -4.84
CA ARG A 28 20.70 -4.18 -3.56
C ARG A 28 19.36 -3.41 -3.62
N MET A 29 18.43 -3.89 -4.42
CA MET A 29 17.10 -3.32 -4.62
C MET A 29 16.06 -4.26 -4.02
N PRO A 30 15.54 -4.00 -2.81
CA PRO A 30 14.51 -4.86 -2.23
C PRO A 30 13.22 -4.81 -3.04
N LEU A 31 12.49 -5.92 -3.06
CA LEU A 31 11.17 -6.00 -3.67
C LEU A 31 10.10 -5.62 -2.63
N ALA A 32 9.18 -4.75 -2.99
CA ALA A 32 8.03 -4.40 -2.16
C ALA A 32 6.76 -5.05 -2.72
N ILE A 33 6.08 -5.86 -1.90
CA ILE A 33 4.77 -6.43 -2.23
C ILE A 33 3.71 -5.44 -1.76
N GLU A 34 2.90 -4.97 -2.67
CA GLU A 34 1.77 -4.10 -2.38
C GLU A 34 0.46 -4.91 -2.42
N PRO A 35 -0.23 -5.10 -1.29
CA PRO A 35 -1.56 -5.68 -1.30
C PRO A 35 -2.54 -4.67 -1.87
N LEU A 36 -3.37 -5.10 -2.84
CA LEU A 36 -4.40 -4.25 -3.43
C LEU A 36 -5.76 -4.49 -2.77
N HIS A 37 -6.58 -3.45 -2.70
CA HIS A 37 -7.94 -3.52 -2.15
C HIS A 37 -8.73 -4.70 -2.76
N PRO A 38 -9.55 -5.43 -1.99
CA PRO A 38 -10.33 -6.57 -2.47
C PRO A 38 -11.24 -6.29 -3.67
N MET A 39 -11.56 -5.02 -3.93
CA MET A 39 -12.29 -4.64 -5.15
C MET A 39 -11.58 -5.04 -6.44
N TYR A 40 -10.26 -5.28 -6.39
CA TYR A 40 -9.44 -5.72 -7.52
C TYR A 40 -9.23 -7.24 -7.57
N ALA A 41 -9.80 -8.00 -6.63
CA ALA A 41 -9.57 -9.45 -6.56
C ALA A 41 -10.10 -10.22 -7.78
N ALA A 42 -11.11 -9.65 -8.49
CA ALA A 42 -11.71 -10.30 -9.63
C ALA A 42 -10.90 -10.17 -10.94
N ASP A 43 -10.04 -9.16 -11.05
CA ASP A 43 -9.41 -8.83 -12.34
C ASP A 43 -7.88 -8.67 -12.29
N ARG A 44 -7.27 -8.29 -11.17
CA ARG A 44 -5.85 -7.95 -11.18
C ARG A 44 -5.02 -8.27 -9.93
N ALA A 45 -5.63 -8.69 -8.83
CA ALA A 45 -4.87 -8.90 -7.60
C ALA A 45 -5.40 -10.06 -6.77
N CYS A 46 -4.54 -10.98 -6.36
CA CYS A 46 -4.85 -12.05 -5.42
C CYS A 46 -4.11 -11.92 -4.07
N VAL A 47 -3.35 -10.84 -3.88
CA VAL A 47 -2.80 -10.40 -2.59
C VAL A 47 -3.57 -9.15 -2.18
N ASN A 48 -4.50 -9.28 -1.23
CA ASN A 48 -5.48 -8.25 -0.91
C ASN A 48 -5.43 -7.77 0.53
N THR A 49 -4.60 -8.36 1.38
CA THR A 49 -4.38 -7.93 2.75
C THR A 49 -2.90 -7.81 3.06
N LEU A 50 -2.55 -6.95 4.02
CA LEU A 50 -1.17 -6.85 4.49
C LEU A 50 -0.68 -8.17 5.11
N GLU A 51 -1.57 -8.95 5.73
CA GLU A 51 -1.27 -10.30 6.24
C GLU A 51 -0.76 -11.22 5.12
N GLN A 52 -1.48 -11.31 3.99
CA GLN A 52 -1.10 -12.13 2.84
C GLN A 52 0.24 -11.69 2.23
N ALA A 53 0.50 -10.39 2.12
CA ALA A 53 1.77 -9.88 1.63
C ALA A 53 2.93 -10.24 2.57
N LEU A 54 2.72 -10.15 3.89
CA LEU A 54 3.73 -10.52 4.89
C LEU A 54 3.99 -12.03 4.94
N ASP A 55 2.98 -12.87 4.71
CA ASP A 55 3.15 -14.33 4.61
C ASP A 55 4.07 -14.69 3.43
N LEU A 56 3.92 -14.00 2.29
CA LEU A 56 4.85 -14.15 1.16
C LEU A 56 6.26 -13.66 1.53
N CYS A 57 6.39 -12.53 2.23
CA CYS A 57 7.67 -12.04 2.71
C CYS A 57 8.38 -13.04 3.64
N ASP A 58 7.63 -13.68 4.54
CA ASP A 58 8.18 -14.67 5.48
C ASP A 58 8.63 -15.92 4.76
N ALA A 59 7.90 -16.37 3.74
CA ALA A 59 8.28 -17.52 2.91
C ALA A 59 9.52 -17.24 2.05
N LEU A 60 9.66 -16.01 1.51
CA LEU A 60 10.76 -15.63 0.62
C LEU A 60 12.05 -15.19 1.36
N GLY A 61 11.93 -14.79 2.61
CA GLY A 61 13.06 -14.40 3.44
C GLY A 61 13.53 -12.94 3.26
N THR A 62 14.85 -12.72 3.17
CA THR A 62 15.43 -11.36 3.09
C THR A 62 15.34 -10.77 1.70
N GLY A 63 15.34 -9.42 1.61
CA GLY A 63 15.31 -8.69 0.34
C GLY A 63 13.91 -8.49 -0.24
N VAL A 64 12.88 -8.83 0.53
CA VAL A 64 11.48 -8.56 0.19
C VAL A 64 10.77 -7.97 1.41
N GLY A 65 9.87 -7.04 1.17
CA GLY A 65 9.05 -6.38 2.18
C GLY A 65 7.73 -5.93 1.57
N VAL A 66 7.09 -4.97 2.17
CA VAL A 66 5.76 -4.50 1.79
C VAL A 66 5.73 -3.01 1.49
N ALA A 67 4.93 -2.62 0.51
CA ALA A 67 4.45 -1.27 0.35
C ALA A 67 3.06 -1.18 1.00
N ILE A 68 2.87 -0.21 1.89
CA ILE A 68 1.60 0.03 2.56
C ILE A 68 0.97 1.25 1.92
N ASP A 69 0.03 1.03 0.99
CA ASP A 69 -0.85 2.07 0.46
C ASP A 69 -2.12 2.12 1.31
N VAL A 70 -2.39 3.28 1.89
CA VAL A 70 -3.59 3.47 2.71
C VAL A 70 -4.87 3.24 1.92
N TYR A 71 -4.89 3.57 0.61
CA TYR A 71 -6.06 3.34 -0.26
C TYR A 71 -6.47 1.88 -0.36
N HIS A 72 -5.49 0.99 -0.29
CA HIS A 72 -5.70 -0.44 -0.43
C HIS A 72 -5.90 -1.15 0.89
N THR A 73 -5.48 -0.56 2.02
CA THR A 73 -5.38 -1.27 3.30
C THR A 73 -6.20 -0.69 4.46
N TRP A 74 -6.73 0.54 4.35
CA TRP A 74 -7.43 1.25 5.45
C TRP A 74 -8.62 0.49 6.04
N TRP A 75 -9.32 -0.30 5.23
CA TRP A 75 -10.51 -1.06 5.58
C TRP A 75 -10.22 -2.34 6.38
N ASP A 76 -8.98 -2.83 6.37
CA ASP A 76 -8.61 -4.12 6.97
C ASP A 76 -8.64 -4.02 8.50
N PRO A 77 -9.51 -4.78 9.21
CA PRO A 77 -9.59 -4.74 10.66
C PRO A 77 -8.31 -5.22 11.36
N LYS A 78 -7.42 -5.94 10.64
CA LYS A 78 -6.14 -6.40 11.14
C LYS A 78 -4.98 -5.44 10.86
N ILE A 79 -5.22 -4.32 10.15
CA ILE A 79 -4.14 -3.46 9.61
C ILE A 79 -3.10 -3.07 10.67
N ARG A 80 -3.52 -2.64 11.85
CA ARG A 80 -2.62 -2.22 12.93
C ARG A 80 -1.71 -3.35 13.42
N ALA A 81 -2.29 -4.55 13.59
CA ALA A 81 -1.53 -5.73 14.01
C ALA A 81 -0.50 -6.14 12.95
N GLN A 82 -0.86 -6.02 11.67
CA GLN A 82 0.03 -6.36 10.56
C GLN A 82 1.10 -5.28 10.34
N ILE A 83 0.82 -4.01 10.54
CA ILE A 83 1.83 -2.94 10.57
C ILE A 83 2.88 -3.23 11.66
N ALA A 84 2.43 -3.59 12.87
CA ALA A 84 3.34 -3.94 13.95
C ALA A 84 4.18 -5.20 13.62
N ARG A 85 3.59 -6.22 12.94
CA ARG A 85 4.31 -7.40 12.43
C ARG A 85 5.37 -7.00 11.41
N ALA A 86 5.02 -6.17 10.44
CA ALA A 86 5.93 -5.68 9.42
C ALA A 86 7.11 -4.92 10.03
N GLY A 87 6.85 -4.07 11.04
CA GLY A 87 7.89 -3.33 11.76
C GLY A 87 8.86 -4.24 12.49
N ARG A 88 8.38 -5.25 13.22
CA ARG A 88 9.25 -6.23 13.90
C ARG A 88 10.19 -6.97 12.94
N GLY A 89 9.74 -7.20 11.71
CA GLY A 89 10.52 -7.84 10.66
C GLY A 89 11.40 -6.87 9.83
N GLY A 90 11.32 -5.56 10.06
CA GLY A 90 11.98 -4.56 9.21
C GLY A 90 11.49 -4.60 7.76
N ARG A 91 10.20 -4.90 7.56
CA ARG A 91 9.61 -5.22 6.24
C ARG A 91 8.93 -4.04 5.56
N ILE A 92 8.72 -2.90 6.21
CA ILE A 92 8.05 -1.73 5.61
C ILE A 92 9.05 -1.03 4.70
N LEU A 93 8.81 -1.08 3.39
CA LEU A 93 9.70 -0.51 2.37
C LEU A 93 9.15 0.79 1.77
N ALA A 94 7.83 0.92 1.69
CA ALA A 94 7.16 2.11 1.16
C ALA A 94 5.85 2.38 1.93
N HIS A 95 5.44 3.65 1.95
CA HIS A 95 4.17 4.08 2.49
C HIS A 95 3.56 5.12 1.54
N HIS A 96 2.41 4.77 0.94
CA HIS A 96 1.66 5.63 0.03
C HIS A 96 0.44 6.20 0.73
N ILE A 97 0.18 7.48 0.53
CA ILE A 97 -0.87 8.24 1.20
C ILE A 97 -1.78 8.96 0.21
N CYS A 98 -3.06 8.83 0.45
CA CYS A 98 -4.15 9.55 -0.20
C CYS A 98 -5.39 9.43 0.68
N ASP A 99 -6.59 9.62 0.14
CA ASP A 99 -7.82 9.39 0.90
C ASP A 99 -8.87 8.63 0.09
N TRP A 100 -9.80 8.00 0.80
CA TRP A 100 -10.93 7.26 0.23
C TRP A 100 -12.18 8.12 0.25
N LEU A 101 -12.67 8.50 -0.93
CA LEU A 101 -13.88 9.32 -1.05
C LEU A 101 -15.16 8.50 -0.84
N VAL A 102 -16.16 9.12 -0.22
CA VAL A 102 -17.51 8.55 -0.07
C VAL A 102 -18.52 9.60 -0.56
N PRO A 103 -19.29 9.32 -1.62
CA PRO A 103 -19.23 8.12 -2.45
C PRO A 103 -17.99 8.07 -3.36
N THR A 104 -17.47 6.86 -3.59
CA THR A 104 -16.46 6.61 -4.62
C THR A 104 -17.15 6.45 -5.97
N ARG A 105 -16.73 7.18 -6.98
CA ARG A 105 -17.33 7.17 -8.33
C ARG A 105 -16.55 6.30 -9.31
N ASP A 106 -15.26 6.19 -9.13
CA ASP A 106 -14.37 5.34 -9.90
C ASP A 106 -13.32 4.71 -8.97
N LEU A 107 -13.16 3.38 -9.04
CA LEU A 107 -12.30 2.65 -8.12
C LEU A 107 -10.80 2.90 -8.34
N LEU A 108 -10.41 3.40 -9.51
CA LEU A 108 -9.01 3.69 -9.82
C LEU A 108 -8.74 5.20 -9.80
N LEU A 109 -9.64 5.99 -10.39
CA LEU A 109 -9.37 7.37 -10.79
C LEU A 109 -10.11 8.42 -9.94
N ASP A 110 -10.64 8.04 -8.78
CA ASP A 110 -11.38 8.94 -7.87
C ASP A 110 -10.79 8.91 -6.45
N ARG A 111 -9.45 8.88 -6.32
CA ARG A 111 -8.79 9.03 -5.02
C ARG A 111 -8.87 10.49 -4.54
N GLY A 112 -9.03 10.67 -3.23
CA GLY A 112 -8.99 11.96 -2.56
C GLY A 112 -7.57 12.40 -2.17
N MET A 113 -7.36 13.70 -2.06
CA MET A 113 -6.24 14.27 -1.32
C MET A 113 -6.40 13.93 0.17
N MET A 114 -5.32 13.82 0.90
CA MET A 114 -5.35 13.58 2.35
C MET A 114 -6.34 14.55 3.03
N GLY A 115 -7.34 14.00 3.72
CA GLY A 115 -8.42 14.74 4.40
C GLY A 115 -9.65 15.06 3.56
N ASP A 116 -9.72 14.60 2.31
CA ASP A 116 -10.94 14.69 1.50
C ASP A 116 -11.93 13.55 1.77
N GLY A 117 -11.49 12.49 2.43
CA GLY A 117 -12.25 11.25 2.60
C GLY A 117 -12.40 10.79 4.04
N VAL A 118 -12.35 9.46 4.24
CA VAL A 118 -12.72 8.81 5.50
C VAL A 118 -11.58 8.05 6.19
N ILE A 119 -10.37 8.05 5.63
CA ILE A 119 -9.25 7.30 6.20
C ILE A 119 -8.70 8.04 7.42
N ASP A 120 -8.49 7.32 8.53
CA ASP A 120 -7.77 7.85 9.69
C ASP A 120 -6.25 7.85 9.43
N LEU A 121 -5.81 8.86 8.66
CA LEU A 121 -4.43 8.99 8.20
C LEU A 121 -3.46 9.22 9.36
N LYS A 122 -3.86 9.99 10.38
CA LYS A 122 -3.02 10.22 11.58
C LYS A 122 -2.72 8.94 12.33
N GLN A 123 -3.74 8.10 12.49
CA GLN A 123 -3.58 6.84 13.18
C GLN A 123 -2.68 5.88 12.40
N LEU A 124 -2.93 5.72 11.08
CA LEU A 124 -2.13 4.82 10.24
C LEU A 124 -0.67 5.27 10.14
N ARG A 125 -0.44 6.56 9.92
CA ARG A 125 0.91 7.12 9.94
C ARG A 125 1.61 6.89 11.28
N GLY A 126 0.93 7.16 12.38
CA GLY A 126 1.46 6.95 13.72
C GLY A 126 1.85 5.49 13.96
N ASP A 127 1.02 4.53 13.56
CA ASP A 127 1.29 3.10 13.67
C ASP A 127 2.52 2.70 12.82
N ILE A 128 2.65 3.24 11.59
CA ILE A 128 3.78 2.97 10.68
C ILE A 128 5.08 3.56 11.21
N GLU A 129 5.06 4.79 11.72
CA GLU A 129 6.22 5.44 12.34
C GLU A 129 6.63 4.73 13.64
N GLN A 130 5.67 4.30 14.47
CA GLN A 130 5.91 3.49 15.65
C GLN A 130 6.52 2.12 15.32
N ALA A 131 6.12 1.53 14.19
CA ALA A 131 6.68 0.30 13.66
C ALA A 131 8.12 0.45 13.15
N GLY A 132 8.69 1.66 13.18
CA GLY A 132 10.08 1.93 12.85
C GLY A 132 10.35 2.40 11.42
N PHE A 133 9.33 2.61 10.61
CA PHE A 133 9.51 3.18 9.26
C PHE A 133 9.99 4.63 9.34
N ARG A 134 11.03 4.94 8.55
CA ARG A 134 11.66 6.29 8.47
C ARG A 134 11.89 6.73 7.02
N GLY A 135 11.29 6.00 6.07
CA GLY A 135 11.35 6.33 4.65
C GLY A 135 10.44 7.50 4.28
N HIS A 136 10.37 7.77 2.99
CA HIS A 136 9.45 8.76 2.44
C HIS A 136 8.00 8.28 2.53
N GLN A 137 7.09 9.21 2.73
CA GLN A 137 5.67 8.99 2.61
C GLN A 137 5.24 9.62 1.28
N GLU A 138 4.81 8.79 0.35
CA GLU A 138 4.55 9.19 -1.03
C GLU A 138 3.06 9.48 -1.23
N VAL A 139 2.76 10.67 -1.78
CA VAL A 139 1.38 11.04 -2.11
C VAL A 139 1.02 10.39 -3.44
N GLU A 140 0.04 9.48 -3.44
CA GLU A 140 -0.40 8.77 -4.63
C GLU A 140 -1.89 8.99 -4.89
N ILE A 141 -2.21 10.03 -5.67
CA ILE A 141 -3.59 10.46 -5.93
C ILE A 141 -3.94 10.32 -7.40
N PHE A 142 -4.61 9.21 -7.76
CA PHE A 142 -5.26 9.05 -9.06
C PHE A 142 -6.62 9.74 -9.00
N SER A 143 -6.71 10.98 -9.50
CA SER A 143 -7.90 11.83 -9.36
C SER A 143 -8.21 12.58 -10.65
N ALA A 144 -8.74 11.83 -11.64
CA ALA A 144 -8.93 12.33 -13.00
C ALA A 144 -9.91 13.50 -13.08
N GLU A 145 -10.94 13.52 -12.22
CA GLU A 145 -12.00 14.54 -12.27
C GLU A 145 -11.76 15.71 -11.30
N ASN A 146 -10.73 15.66 -10.47
CA ASN A 146 -10.43 16.71 -9.49
C ASN A 146 -8.95 17.11 -9.50
N TRP A 147 -8.08 16.38 -8.79
CA TRP A 147 -6.72 16.85 -8.52
C TRP A 147 -5.82 16.89 -9.75
N TRP A 148 -6.03 16.01 -10.74
CA TRP A 148 -5.28 16.06 -11.99
C TRP A 148 -5.67 17.22 -12.91
N LYS A 149 -6.80 17.89 -12.66
CA LYS A 149 -7.25 19.07 -13.40
C LYS A 149 -6.74 20.39 -12.81
N ARG A 150 -6.11 20.34 -11.63
CA ARG A 150 -5.62 21.51 -10.93
C ARG A 150 -4.19 21.88 -11.36
N PRO A 151 -3.78 23.15 -11.21
CA PRO A 151 -2.39 23.56 -11.42
C PRO A 151 -1.45 22.77 -10.50
N GLY A 152 -0.34 22.24 -11.04
CA GLY A 152 0.60 21.40 -10.28
C GLY A 152 1.16 22.10 -9.02
N ALA A 153 1.41 23.41 -9.09
CA ALA A 153 1.85 24.20 -7.93
C ALA A 153 0.83 24.20 -6.78
N GLU A 154 -0.47 24.28 -7.10
CA GLU A 154 -1.56 24.19 -6.11
C GLU A 154 -1.58 22.78 -5.48
N VAL A 155 -1.48 21.74 -6.30
CA VAL A 155 -1.50 20.36 -5.83
C VAL A 155 -0.33 20.12 -4.86
N ILE A 156 0.88 20.50 -5.22
CA ILE A 156 2.08 20.35 -4.37
C ILE A 156 1.92 21.11 -3.06
N ALA A 157 1.46 22.38 -3.11
CA ALA A 157 1.24 23.18 -1.91
C ALA A 157 0.24 22.51 -0.96
N THR A 158 -0.85 21.98 -1.52
CA THR A 158 -1.87 21.25 -0.76
C THR A 158 -1.33 19.94 -0.17
N CYS A 159 -0.53 19.19 -0.92
CA CYS A 159 0.14 17.98 -0.40
C CYS A 159 1.00 18.32 0.83
N VAL A 160 1.83 19.36 0.75
CA VAL A 160 2.70 19.78 1.85
C VAL A 160 1.91 20.24 3.08
N GLU A 161 0.85 21.02 2.88
CA GLU A 161 -0.02 21.50 3.94
C GLU A 161 -0.70 20.31 4.64
N ARG A 162 -1.38 19.48 3.85
CA ARG A 162 -2.19 18.38 4.40
C ARG A 162 -1.35 17.26 5.02
N PHE A 163 -0.17 17.02 4.50
CA PHE A 163 0.78 16.12 5.15
C PHE A 163 1.12 16.56 6.59
N ARG A 164 1.14 17.87 6.86
CA ARG A 164 1.45 18.42 8.19
C ARG A 164 0.25 18.52 9.12
N THR A 165 -0.94 18.66 8.55
CA THR A 165 -2.15 19.00 9.33
C THR A 165 -3.13 17.86 9.45
N VAL A 166 -3.17 16.98 8.46
CA VAL A 166 -4.17 15.91 8.34
C VAL A 166 -3.55 14.52 8.55
N CYS A 167 -2.28 14.33 8.18
CA CYS A 167 -1.61 13.02 8.33
C CYS A 167 -0.87 12.89 9.66
#